data_4480770b81173a19808ac8d095c5682d
#
_entry.id   4480770b81173a19808ac8d095c5682d
#
_cell.length_a   1.000
_cell.length_b   1.000
_cell.length_c   1.000
_cell.angle_alpha   90.00
_cell.angle_beta   90.00
_cell.angle_gamma   90.00
#
_symmetry.space_group_name_H-M   'P 1'
#
loop_
_entity.id
_entity.type
_entity.pdbx_description
1 polymer ?
#
loop_
_entity_poly.entity_id
_entity_poly.type
_entity_poly.pdbx_seq_one_letter_code
_entity_poly.pdbx_strand_id
1 'polypeptide(L)'
;MLESGETALAASNTAGDSAGAGLARLYRARFSSTEIAKKDRVWAILCDDFFSRFVNPGDRVLEIAAGYCEFINHINGREKFAYDVNPDTVAHASNGVKVVQGDCRDMSALPSAYFDVAFASNFFEHLESKHDMDLVLAQTRERLRPGGRLLVLQPNIRYLGARYWDFYDHITPLTHLSLREGLVKNGFEVELLIPKFLPYSFKSRFPTAGWMVRLYLRMRPAQWLLGKQMFAVAKRT
;
A
#
# COMPACT_ATOMS: atom_id res chain seq x y z
N MET A 1 14.67 -39.93 -12.54
CA MET A 1 14.06 -38.69 -13.08
C MET A 1 13.27 -38.00 -11.96
N LEU A 2 13.93 -37.59 -10.85
CA LEU A 2 13.33 -36.95 -9.65
C LEU A 2 14.26 -35.90 -8.98
N GLU A 3 15.21 -35.29 -9.71
CA GLU A 3 16.13 -34.32 -9.11
C GLU A 3 15.91 -32.85 -9.60
N SER A 4 14.95 -32.60 -10.49
CA SER A 4 14.75 -31.25 -11.06
C SER A 4 13.73 -30.37 -10.30
N GLY A 5 13.01 -30.90 -9.32
CA GLY A 5 11.99 -30.16 -8.57
C GLY A 5 12.52 -29.38 -7.36
N GLU A 6 13.47 -29.95 -6.63
CA GLU A 6 14.02 -29.33 -5.40
C GLU A 6 14.93 -28.13 -5.69
N THR A 7 15.66 -28.16 -6.80
CA THR A 7 16.58 -27.08 -7.17
C THR A 7 15.84 -25.78 -7.59
N ALA A 8 14.65 -25.91 -8.19
CA ALA A 8 13.86 -24.76 -8.61
C ALA A 8 13.18 -24.06 -7.40
N LEU A 9 12.75 -24.83 -6.40
CA LEU A 9 12.14 -24.30 -5.17
C LEU A 9 13.17 -23.57 -4.29
N ALA A 10 14.37 -24.11 -4.17
CA ALA A 10 15.47 -23.50 -3.42
C ALA A 10 15.98 -22.20 -4.08
N ALA A 11 16.00 -22.13 -5.41
CA ALA A 11 16.40 -20.92 -6.13
C ALA A 11 15.37 -19.78 -6.02
N SER A 12 14.07 -20.09 -5.93
CA SER A 12 13.03 -19.09 -5.74
C SER A 12 13.03 -18.49 -4.33
N ASN A 13 13.33 -19.30 -3.31
CA ASN A 13 13.42 -18.83 -1.92
C ASN A 13 14.65 -17.92 -1.70
N THR A 14 15.81 -18.28 -2.29
CA THR A 14 17.03 -17.45 -2.14
C THR A 14 16.95 -16.11 -2.88
N ALA A 15 16.23 -16.03 -3.99
CA ALA A 15 15.97 -14.77 -4.70
C ALA A 15 15.02 -13.85 -3.93
N GLY A 16 13.99 -14.37 -3.30
CA GLY A 16 13.06 -13.63 -2.43
C GLY A 16 13.75 -13.08 -1.18
N ASP A 17 14.60 -13.88 -0.53
CA ASP A 17 15.38 -13.46 0.64
C ASP A 17 16.37 -12.33 0.30
N SER A 18 17.01 -12.38 -0.87
CA SER A 18 17.93 -11.33 -1.32
C SER A 18 17.22 -10.02 -1.67
N ALA A 19 16.04 -10.08 -2.27
CA ALA A 19 15.20 -8.92 -2.59
C ALA A 19 14.67 -8.23 -1.34
N GLY A 20 14.16 -8.99 -0.36
CA GLY A 20 13.70 -8.48 0.92
C GLY A 20 14.80 -7.77 1.72
N ALA A 21 16.00 -8.36 1.77
CA ALA A 21 17.16 -7.76 2.45
C ALA A 21 17.65 -6.48 1.76
N GLY A 22 17.57 -6.40 0.43
CA GLY A 22 17.87 -5.18 -0.35
C GLY A 22 16.90 -4.05 -0.04
N LEU A 23 15.60 -4.37 0.00
CA LEU A 23 14.53 -3.44 0.32
C LEU A 23 14.65 -2.91 1.75
N ALA A 24 14.91 -3.78 2.73
CA ALA A 24 15.14 -3.39 4.12
C ALA A 24 16.31 -2.39 4.28
N ARG A 25 17.44 -2.61 3.57
CA ARG A 25 18.57 -1.67 3.55
C ARG A 25 18.17 -0.31 2.98
N LEU A 26 17.42 -0.29 1.89
CA LEU A 26 16.96 0.93 1.24
C LEU A 26 16.04 1.75 2.15
N TYR A 27 15.09 1.10 2.82
CA TYR A 27 14.18 1.72 3.78
C TYR A 27 14.91 2.33 4.97
N ARG A 28 15.87 1.60 5.56
CA ARG A 28 16.71 2.11 6.67
C ARG A 28 17.55 3.34 6.27
N ALA A 29 18.00 3.40 5.02
CA ALA A 29 18.76 4.54 4.50
C ALA A 29 17.87 5.76 4.20
N ARG A 30 16.56 5.56 3.94
CA ARG A 30 15.63 6.63 3.56
C ARG A 30 15.09 7.44 4.73
N PHE A 31 14.90 6.83 5.89
CA PHE A 31 14.16 7.44 7.00
C PHE A 31 14.97 7.44 8.29
N SER A 32 15.13 8.63 8.86
CA SER A 32 15.64 8.79 10.23
C SER A 32 14.55 8.44 11.26
N SER A 33 14.94 8.15 12.50
CA SER A 33 13.99 7.85 13.59
C SER A 33 12.99 9.00 13.84
N THR A 34 13.42 10.24 13.67
CA THR A 34 12.55 11.42 13.81
C THR A 34 11.54 11.54 12.66
N GLU A 35 11.89 11.15 11.43
CA GLU A 35 10.99 11.11 10.30
C GLU A 35 9.95 9.99 10.45
N ILE A 36 10.36 8.82 10.96
CA ILE A 36 9.46 7.70 11.26
C ILE A 36 8.41 8.14 12.27
N ALA A 37 8.80 8.76 13.40
CA ALA A 37 7.87 9.23 14.42
C ALA A 37 6.91 10.34 13.93
N LYS A 38 7.36 11.19 12.99
CA LYS A 38 6.49 12.19 12.35
C LYS A 38 5.48 11.52 11.42
N LYS A 39 5.94 10.55 10.63
CA LYS A 39 5.13 9.77 9.70
C LYS A 39 4.04 9.01 10.45
N ASP A 40 4.39 8.35 11.53
CA ASP A 40 3.48 7.61 12.40
C ASP A 40 2.31 8.47 12.89
N ARG A 41 2.61 9.68 13.44
CA ARG A 41 1.56 10.63 13.87
C ARG A 41 0.65 11.09 12.74
N VAL A 42 1.20 11.28 11.54
CA VAL A 42 0.39 11.67 10.37
C VAL A 42 -0.53 10.52 9.96
N TRP A 43 -0.02 9.28 9.96
CA TRP A 43 -0.83 8.11 9.64
C TRP A 43 -1.96 7.88 10.64
N ALA A 44 -1.71 8.08 11.94
CA ALA A 44 -2.79 8.04 12.93
C ALA A 44 -3.94 9.00 12.56
N ILE A 45 -3.61 10.25 12.18
CA ILE A 45 -4.62 11.23 11.76
C ILE A 45 -5.31 10.84 10.46
N LEU A 46 -4.57 10.31 9.49
CA LEU A 46 -5.14 9.83 8.22
C LEU A 46 -6.14 8.69 8.47
N CYS A 47 -5.79 7.76 9.35
CA CYS A 47 -6.67 6.66 9.72
C CYS A 47 -7.93 7.16 10.43
N ASP A 48 -7.79 8.04 11.44
CA ASP A 48 -8.90 8.56 12.22
C ASP A 48 -9.85 9.46 11.39
N ASP A 49 -9.30 10.42 10.64
CA ASP A 49 -10.10 11.49 10.03
C ASP A 49 -10.52 11.17 8.57
N PHE A 50 -9.84 10.23 7.90
CA PHE A 50 -10.12 9.95 6.49
C PHE A 50 -10.40 8.48 6.20
N PHE A 51 -9.48 7.55 6.52
CA PHE A 51 -9.65 6.15 6.13
C PHE A 51 -10.74 5.42 6.91
N SER A 52 -11.06 5.86 8.14
CA SER A 52 -12.20 5.37 8.94
C SER A 52 -13.57 5.49 8.23
N ARG A 53 -13.66 6.28 7.17
CA ARG A 53 -14.88 6.38 6.34
C ARG A 53 -15.09 5.16 5.45
N PHE A 54 -14.05 4.38 5.22
CA PHE A 54 -14.04 3.23 4.32
C PHE A 54 -13.82 1.91 5.05
N VAL A 55 -13.45 1.96 6.33
CA VAL A 55 -13.16 0.79 7.18
C VAL A 55 -14.02 0.88 8.43
N ASN A 56 -14.82 -0.15 8.69
CA ASN A 56 -15.63 -0.23 9.90
C ASN A 56 -14.91 -1.01 11.00
N PRO A 57 -15.20 -0.78 12.29
CA PRO A 57 -14.59 -1.53 13.40
C PRO A 57 -14.81 -3.05 13.33
N GLY A 58 -15.85 -3.50 12.64
CA GLY A 58 -16.16 -4.92 12.43
C GLY A 58 -15.44 -5.58 11.26
N ASP A 59 -14.69 -4.82 10.47
CA ASP A 59 -14.06 -5.31 9.23
C ASP A 59 -12.79 -6.12 9.51
N ARG A 60 -12.52 -7.08 8.64
CA ARG A 60 -11.23 -7.79 8.49
C ARG A 60 -10.41 -7.02 7.46
N VAL A 61 -9.28 -6.48 7.90
CA VAL A 61 -8.47 -5.56 7.12
C VAL A 61 -7.14 -6.20 6.75
N LEU A 62 -6.77 -6.09 5.47
CA LEU A 62 -5.48 -6.51 4.93
C LEU A 62 -4.70 -5.28 4.45
N GLU A 63 -3.47 -5.07 4.93
CA GLU A 63 -2.51 -4.16 4.31
C GLU A 63 -1.56 -4.96 3.43
N ILE A 64 -1.51 -4.61 2.14
CA ILE A 64 -0.68 -5.24 1.10
C ILE A 64 0.58 -4.41 0.96
N ALA A 65 1.76 -5.06 0.96
CA ALA A 65 3.07 -4.41 1.01
C ALA A 65 3.14 -3.43 2.20
N ALA A 66 2.89 -3.98 3.39
CA ALA A 66 2.65 -3.23 4.61
C ALA A 66 3.90 -2.45 5.12
N GLY A 67 5.10 -2.81 4.69
CA GLY A 67 6.35 -2.13 5.05
C GLY A 67 6.48 -1.96 6.56
N TYR A 68 6.38 -0.73 7.04
CA TYR A 68 6.42 -0.38 8.47
C TYR A 68 5.05 -0.35 9.15
N CYS A 69 4.02 -0.94 8.53
CA CYS A 69 2.68 -1.12 9.10
C CYS A 69 1.97 0.20 9.48
N GLU A 70 2.27 1.31 8.79
CA GLU A 70 1.77 2.62 9.20
C GLU A 70 0.24 2.73 9.14
N PHE A 71 -0.41 2.10 8.16
CA PHE A 71 -1.87 2.09 8.08
C PHE A 71 -2.47 1.06 9.05
N ILE A 72 -2.01 -0.19 8.99
CA ILE A 72 -2.65 -1.29 9.74
C ILE A 72 -2.52 -1.12 11.25
N ASN A 73 -1.47 -0.45 11.74
CA ASN A 73 -1.30 -0.17 13.15
C ASN A 73 -2.37 0.78 13.67
N HIS A 74 -2.79 1.77 12.87
CA HIS A 74 -3.66 2.86 13.28
C HIS A 74 -5.13 2.67 12.89
N ILE A 75 -5.43 1.89 11.85
CA ILE A 75 -6.81 1.67 11.45
C ILE A 75 -7.54 0.77 12.46
N ASN A 76 -8.82 1.07 12.72
CA ASN A 76 -9.65 0.25 13.57
C ASN A 76 -10.32 -0.85 12.73
N GLY A 77 -10.16 -2.10 13.14
CA GLY A 77 -10.73 -3.26 12.47
C GLY A 77 -10.75 -4.46 13.42
N ARG A 78 -11.68 -5.39 13.20
CA ARG A 78 -11.85 -6.59 14.03
C ARG A 78 -10.65 -7.53 13.95
N GLU A 79 -10.13 -7.72 12.75
CA GLU A 79 -8.91 -8.49 12.49
C GLU A 79 -8.04 -7.70 11.53
N LYS A 80 -6.75 -7.66 11.81
CA LYS A 80 -5.77 -6.88 11.07
C LYS A 80 -4.64 -7.77 10.58
N PHE A 81 -4.36 -7.73 9.28
CA PHE A 81 -3.31 -8.50 8.63
C PHE A 81 -2.38 -7.56 7.88
N ALA A 82 -1.08 -7.77 8.04
CA ALA A 82 -0.02 -7.15 7.26
C ALA A 82 0.63 -8.22 6.38
N TYR A 83 0.70 -7.99 5.08
CA TYR A 83 1.34 -8.88 4.11
C TYR A 83 2.48 -8.15 3.42
N ASP A 84 3.70 -8.67 3.55
CA ASP A 84 4.90 -8.06 2.97
C ASP A 84 5.98 -9.10 2.71
N VAL A 85 6.85 -8.85 1.73
CA VAL A 85 8.05 -9.64 1.47
C VAL A 85 9.17 -9.30 2.46
N ASN A 86 9.14 -8.10 3.07
CA ASN A 86 10.16 -7.62 3.99
C ASN A 86 10.04 -8.29 5.36
N PRO A 87 11.04 -9.04 5.82
CA PRO A 87 11.02 -9.68 7.13
C PRO A 87 10.98 -8.68 8.30
N ASP A 88 11.47 -7.45 8.11
CA ASP A 88 11.46 -6.41 9.15
C ASP A 88 10.03 -5.95 9.52
N THR A 89 9.02 -6.23 8.68
CA THR A 89 7.61 -5.86 8.92
C THR A 89 7.09 -6.37 10.27
N VAL A 90 7.52 -7.55 10.69
CA VAL A 90 7.14 -8.13 12.00
C VAL A 90 7.53 -7.22 13.17
N ALA A 91 8.71 -6.58 13.09
CA ALA A 91 9.21 -5.71 14.15
C ALA A 91 8.44 -4.37 14.24
N HIS A 92 7.70 -3.99 13.20
CA HIS A 92 6.93 -2.76 13.11
C HIS A 92 5.44 -2.94 13.37
N ALA A 93 4.95 -4.17 13.34
CA ALA A 93 3.54 -4.47 13.57
C ALA A 93 3.17 -4.32 15.05
N SER A 94 2.08 -3.60 15.32
CA SER A 94 1.52 -3.48 16.67
C SER A 94 0.88 -4.78 17.14
N ASN A 95 0.72 -4.94 18.46
CA ASN A 95 0.01 -6.07 19.03
C ASN A 95 -1.39 -6.23 18.41
N GLY A 96 -1.73 -7.47 18.03
CA GLY A 96 -3.00 -7.79 17.39
C GLY A 96 -3.00 -7.70 15.85
N VAL A 97 -1.91 -7.24 15.22
CA VAL A 97 -1.72 -7.36 13.77
C VAL A 97 -1.05 -8.70 13.46
N LYS A 98 -1.68 -9.48 12.59
CA LYS A 98 -1.14 -10.74 12.08
C LYS A 98 -0.25 -10.47 10.88
N VAL A 99 1.05 -10.68 11.00
CA VAL A 99 2.00 -10.52 9.90
C VAL A 99 2.16 -11.84 9.16
N VAL A 100 2.00 -11.79 7.84
CA VAL A 100 2.26 -12.91 6.94
C VAL A 100 3.31 -12.46 5.93
N GLN A 101 4.45 -13.15 5.90
CA GLN A 101 5.52 -12.85 4.96
C GLN A 101 5.26 -13.54 3.63
N GLY A 102 5.34 -12.79 2.52
CA GLY A 102 5.17 -13.33 1.17
C GLY A 102 5.19 -12.26 0.08
N ASP A 103 5.26 -12.74 -1.16
CA ASP A 103 5.19 -11.90 -2.35
C ASP A 103 3.73 -11.57 -2.70
N CYS A 104 3.41 -10.30 -2.87
CA CYS A 104 2.05 -9.86 -3.19
C CYS A 104 1.52 -10.38 -4.55
N ARG A 105 2.39 -10.93 -5.40
CA ARG A 105 2.01 -11.63 -6.63
C ARG A 105 1.43 -13.04 -6.37
N ASP A 106 1.66 -13.58 -5.16
CA ASP A 106 1.06 -14.84 -4.69
C ASP A 106 0.67 -14.70 -3.22
N MET A 107 -0.60 -14.44 -2.97
CA MET A 107 -1.16 -14.34 -1.62
C MET A 107 -1.89 -15.62 -1.18
N SER A 108 -1.50 -16.79 -1.71
CA SER A 108 -2.13 -18.09 -1.41
C SER A 108 -2.06 -18.47 0.07
N ALA A 109 -1.09 -17.92 0.81
CA ALA A 109 -0.99 -18.07 2.27
C ALA A 109 -2.13 -17.37 3.04
N LEU A 110 -2.88 -16.49 2.40
CA LEU A 110 -4.02 -15.80 3.00
C LEU A 110 -5.34 -16.48 2.62
N PRO A 111 -6.37 -16.44 3.49
CA PRO A 111 -7.66 -17.04 3.19
C PRO A 111 -8.38 -16.34 2.02
N SER A 112 -9.01 -17.11 1.13
CA SER A 112 -9.82 -16.60 0.01
C SER A 112 -11.16 -16.05 0.49
N ALA A 113 -11.67 -15.02 -0.21
CA ALA A 113 -12.96 -14.38 0.05
C ALA A 113 -13.19 -13.98 1.52
N TYR A 114 -12.13 -13.53 2.18
CA TYR A 114 -12.11 -13.35 3.63
C TYR A 114 -12.16 -11.87 4.05
N PHE A 115 -11.37 -11.02 3.42
CA PHE A 115 -11.19 -9.63 3.85
C PHE A 115 -12.35 -8.74 3.40
N ASP A 116 -12.75 -7.84 4.28
CA ASP A 116 -13.74 -6.80 3.98
C ASP A 116 -13.08 -5.63 3.25
N VAL A 117 -11.86 -5.28 3.68
CA VAL A 117 -11.05 -4.20 3.10
C VAL A 117 -9.61 -4.65 2.92
N ALA A 118 -9.05 -4.35 1.74
CA ALA A 118 -7.62 -4.38 1.48
C ALA A 118 -7.10 -2.96 1.24
N PHE A 119 -5.88 -2.67 1.66
CA PHE A 119 -5.22 -1.38 1.47
C PHE A 119 -3.83 -1.57 0.89
N ALA A 120 -3.46 -0.77 -0.10
CA ALA A 120 -2.12 -0.71 -0.67
C ALA A 120 -1.67 0.76 -0.78
N SER A 121 -0.49 1.06 -0.24
CA SER A 121 0.05 2.42 -0.22
C SER A 121 1.46 2.47 -0.77
N ASN A 122 1.68 3.30 -1.80
CA ASN A 122 3.00 3.52 -2.39
C ASN A 122 3.72 2.20 -2.68
N PHE A 123 3.03 1.30 -3.39
CA PHE A 123 3.48 -0.05 -3.66
C PHE A 123 3.56 -0.35 -5.17
N PHE A 124 2.53 0.00 -5.95
CA PHE A 124 2.48 -0.38 -7.35
C PHE A 124 3.59 0.25 -8.21
N GLU A 125 4.15 1.39 -7.77
CA GLU A 125 5.30 2.03 -8.43
C GLU A 125 6.57 1.19 -8.39
N HIS A 126 6.66 0.25 -7.45
CA HIS A 126 7.82 -0.63 -7.25
C HIS A 126 7.72 -1.96 -8.00
N LEU A 127 6.56 -2.27 -8.59
CA LEU A 127 6.39 -3.47 -9.39
C LEU A 127 7.16 -3.36 -10.70
N GLU A 128 7.78 -4.45 -11.14
CA GLU A 128 8.62 -4.49 -12.34
C GLU A 128 7.82 -4.25 -13.63
N SER A 129 6.52 -4.57 -13.62
CA SER A 129 5.67 -4.43 -14.79
C SER A 129 4.19 -4.24 -14.44
N LYS A 130 3.39 -3.82 -15.43
CA LYS A 130 1.93 -3.82 -15.33
C LYS A 130 1.36 -5.25 -15.25
N HIS A 131 2.09 -6.24 -15.74
CA HIS A 131 1.69 -7.63 -15.58
C HIS A 131 1.75 -8.05 -14.11
N ASP A 132 2.81 -7.66 -13.37
CA ASP A 132 2.88 -7.92 -11.92
C ASP A 132 1.75 -7.21 -11.19
N MET A 133 1.40 -5.99 -11.61
CA MET A 133 0.24 -5.29 -11.05
C MET A 133 -1.06 -6.07 -11.30
N ASP A 134 -1.25 -6.64 -12.49
CA ASP A 134 -2.42 -7.48 -12.78
C ASP A 134 -2.45 -8.72 -11.87
N LEU A 135 -1.31 -9.37 -11.62
CA LEU A 135 -1.22 -10.49 -10.68
C LEU A 135 -1.61 -10.08 -9.27
N VAL A 136 -1.04 -8.99 -8.75
CA VAL A 136 -1.38 -8.46 -7.41
C VAL A 136 -2.87 -8.12 -7.31
N LEU A 137 -3.44 -7.48 -8.33
CA LEU A 137 -4.86 -7.14 -8.34
C LEU A 137 -5.76 -8.39 -8.38
N ALA A 138 -5.38 -9.42 -9.16
CA ALA A 138 -6.09 -10.69 -9.19
C ALA A 138 -6.04 -11.40 -7.83
N GLN A 139 -4.85 -11.47 -7.20
CA GLN A 139 -4.67 -12.02 -5.87
C GLN A 139 -5.48 -11.24 -4.81
N THR A 140 -5.43 -9.92 -4.84
CA THR A 140 -6.21 -9.06 -3.95
C THR A 140 -7.71 -9.32 -4.10
N ARG A 141 -8.19 -9.41 -5.35
CA ARG A 141 -9.60 -9.71 -5.64
C ARG A 141 -10.02 -11.06 -5.08
N GLU A 142 -9.16 -12.07 -5.18
CA GLU A 142 -9.43 -13.40 -4.63
C GLU A 142 -9.51 -13.38 -3.10
N ARG A 143 -8.66 -12.62 -2.42
CA ARG A 143 -8.63 -12.50 -0.94
C ARG A 143 -9.79 -11.67 -0.37
N LEU A 144 -10.24 -10.64 -1.10
CA LEU A 144 -11.42 -9.87 -0.71
C LEU A 144 -12.69 -10.72 -0.81
N ARG A 145 -13.65 -10.55 0.10
CA ARG A 145 -14.99 -11.12 -0.06
C ARG A 145 -15.74 -10.46 -1.22
N PRO A 146 -16.79 -11.06 -1.79
CA PRO A 146 -17.67 -10.37 -2.72
C PRO A 146 -18.18 -9.05 -2.12
N GLY A 147 -18.09 -7.95 -2.86
CA GLY A 147 -18.40 -6.60 -2.38
C GLY A 147 -17.37 -5.98 -1.44
N GLY A 148 -16.26 -6.67 -1.13
CA GLY A 148 -15.13 -6.10 -0.38
C GLY A 148 -14.43 -5.02 -1.19
N ARG A 149 -13.67 -4.15 -0.53
CA ARG A 149 -13.05 -2.96 -1.12
C ARG A 149 -11.54 -3.01 -1.10
N LEU A 150 -10.93 -2.57 -2.20
CA LEU A 150 -9.51 -2.24 -2.28
C LEU A 150 -9.36 -0.71 -2.22
N LEU A 151 -8.60 -0.23 -1.25
CA LEU A 151 -8.18 1.15 -1.10
C LEU A 151 -6.75 1.28 -1.62
N VAL A 152 -6.49 2.26 -2.49
CA VAL A 152 -5.16 2.49 -3.07
C VAL A 152 -4.74 3.94 -2.85
N LEU A 153 -3.60 4.13 -2.20
CA LEU A 153 -2.91 5.42 -2.09
C LEU A 153 -1.60 5.34 -2.87
N GLN A 154 -1.43 6.17 -3.93
CA GLN A 154 -0.38 5.96 -4.92
C GLN A 154 0.15 7.28 -5.47
N PRO A 155 1.47 7.43 -5.74
CA PRO A 155 2.01 8.56 -6.49
C PRO A 155 1.31 8.70 -7.85
N ASN A 156 0.94 9.92 -8.21
CA ASN A 156 0.36 10.21 -9.51
C ASN A 156 1.40 10.92 -10.38
N ILE A 157 2.02 10.18 -11.31
CA ILE A 157 3.10 10.73 -12.15
C ILE A 157 2.64 11.94 -12.96
N ARG A 158 1.33 12.04 -13.30
CA ARG A 158 0.77 13.19 -14.02
C ARG A 158 1.00 14.52 -13.29
N TYR A 159 1.06 14.50 -11.96
CA TYR A 159 1.24 15.70 -11.14
C TYR A 159 2.60 15.77 -10.45
N LEU A 160 3.35 14.68 -10.44
CA LEU A 160 4.72 14.62 -9.95
C LEU A 160 5.73 15.01 -11.03
N GLY A 161 5.48 14.62 -12.27
CA GLY A 161 6.42 14.82 -13.37
C GLY A 161 7.75 14.10 -13.13
N ALA A 162 8.85 14.76 -13.48
CA ALA A 162 10.20 14.20 -13.36
C ALA A 162 10.56 13.76 -11.94
N ARG A 163 10.01 14.40 -10.90
CA ARG A 163 10.26 14.04 -9.50
C ARG A 163 9.82 12.62 -9.12
N TYR A 164 9.03 11.96 -9.95
CA TYR A 164 8.69 10.56 -9.78
C TYR A 164 9.94 9.67 -9.84
N TRP A 165 10.91 10.04 -10.68
CA TRP A 165 12.13 9.30 -10.93
C TRP A 165 13.27 9.62 -9.97
N ASP A 166 13.04 10.48 -8.96
CA ASP A 166 14.02 10.75 -7.89
C ASP A 166 14.23 9.54 -6.96
N PHE A 167 13.39 8.50 -7.10
CA PHE A 167 13.48 7.25 -6.35
C PHE A 167 13.93 6.12 -7.28
N TYR A 168 15.02 5.48 -6.92
CA TYR A 168 15.68 4.45 -7.73
C TYR A 168 14.78 3.24 -8.04
N ASP A 169 13.89 2.89 -7.08
CA ASP A 169 13.00 1.74 -7.11
C ASP A 169 11.61 2.04 -7.70
N HIS A 170 11.41 3.21 -8.29
CA HIS A 170 10.19 3.51 -9.04
C HIS A 170 10.32 3.02 -10.48
N ILE A 171 9.62 1.96 -10.81
CA ILE A 171 9.68 1.28 -12.11
C ILE A 171 8.39 1.48 -12.90
N THR A 172 7.22 1.27 -12.27
CA THR A 172 5.91 1.29 -12.94
C THR A 172 5.17 2.60 -12.70
N PRO A 173 5.24 3.57 -13.63
CA PRO A 173 4.55 4.85 -13.46
C PRO A 173 3.05 4.71 -13.71
N LEU A 174 2.23 5.26 -12.80
CA LEU A 174 0.79 5.27 -12.92
C LEU A 174 0.23 6.70 -12.84
N THR A 175 -0.74 6.98 -13.70
CA THR A 175 -1.67 8.09 -13.54
C THR A 175 -2.95 7.59 -12.89
N HIS A 176 -3.78 8.49 -12.36
CA HIS A 176 -5.10 8.11 -11.85
C HIS A 176 -6.00 7.48 -12.94
N LEU A 177 -5.78 7.81 -14.22
CA LEU A 177 -6.52 7.21 -15.33
C LEU A 177 -6.05 5.77 -15.58
N SER A 178 -4.73 5.53 -15.67
CA SER A 178 -4.20 4.17 -15.88
C SER A 178 -4.44 3.26 -14.66
N LEU A 179 -4.43 3.81 -13.42
CA LEU A 179 -4.85 3.05 -12.24
C LEU A 179 -6.32 2.62 -12.36
N ARG A 180 -7.22 3.53 -12.76
CA ARG A 180 -8.64 3.22 -12.98
C ARG A 180 -8.82 2.11 -14.01
N GLU A 181 -8.14 2.20 -15.15
CA GLU A 181 -8.19 1.17 -16.19
C GLU A 181 -7.71 -0.19 -15.69
N GLY A 182 -6.57 -0.20 -14.95
CA GLY A 182 -6.04 -1.43 -14.34
C GLY A 182 -7.00 -2.07 -13.36
N LEU A 183 -7.65 -1.27 -12.49
CA LEU A 183 -8.67 -1.75 -11.56
C LEU A 183 -9.86 -2.36 -12.27
N VAL A 184 -10.42 -1.66 -13.27
CA VAL A 184 -11.59 -2.13 -14.05
C VAL A 184 -11.24 -3.41 -14.83
N LYS A 185 -10.07 -3.45 -15.48
CA LYS A 185 -9.56 -4.64 -16.19
C LYS A 185 -9.54 -5.87 -15.29
N ASN A 186 -9.18 -5.70 -14.00
CA ASN A 186 -9.03 -6.78 -13.04
C ASN A 186 -10.30 -7.05 -12.20
N GLY A 187 -11.48 -6.61 -12.65
CA GLY A 187 -12.78 -6.95 -12.05
C GLY A 187 -13.11 -6.16 -10.78
N PHE A 188 -12.71 -4.88 -10.77
CA PHE A 188 -13.10 -3.93 -9.72
C PHE A 188 -13.98 -2.83 -10.31
N GLU A 189 -14.99 -2.42 -9.54
CA GLU A 189 -15.77 -1.21 -9.77
C GLU A 189 -15.15 -0.04 -8.99
N VAL A 190 -14.77 1.05 -9.67
CA VAL A 190 -14.16 2.21 -9.00
C VAL A 190 -15.26 3.11 -8.43
N GLU A 191 -15.44 3.07 -7.09
CA GLU A 191 -16.44 3.86 -6.37
C GLU A 191 -15.96 5.30 -6.13
N LEU A 192 -14.65 5.51 -5.91
CA LEU A 192 -14.07 6.82 -5.66
C LEU A 192 -12.69 6.92 -6.31
N LEU A 193 -12.40 8.08 -6.92
CA LEU A 193 -11.08 8.41 -7.43
C LEU A 193 -10.77 9.88 -7.14
N ILE A 194 -9.75 10.12 -6.33
CA ILE A 194 -9.22 11.44 -6.00
C ILE A 194 -7.85 11.58 -6.67
N PRO A 195 -7.72 12.32 -7.79
CA PRO A 195 -6.47 12.41 -8.54
C PRO A 195 -5.34 13.13 -7.80
N LYS A 196 -5.68 14.04 -6.88
CA LYS A 196 -4.77 14.85 -6.07
C LYS A 196 -5.24 14.81 -4.62
N PHE A 197 -4.70 13.89 -3.84
CA PHE A 197 -5.10 13.70 -2.45
C PHE A 197 -4.03 14.19 -1.48
N LEU A 198 -2.90 13.51 -1.37
CA LEU A 198 -1.83 13.88 -0.44
C LEU A 198 -0.63 14.51 -1.17
N PRO A 199 0.15 15.37 -0.49
CA PRO A 199 1.49 15.72 -0.93
C PRO A 199 2.37 14.48 -1.04
N TYR A 200 3.35 14.49 -1.94
CA TYR A 200 4.15 13.30 -2.23
C TYR A 200 5.14 12.92 -1.13
N SER A 201 5.71 13.87 -0.42
CA SER A 201 6.78 13.60 0.54
C SER A 201 6.54 14.34 1.84
N PHE A 202 6.63 13.62 2.95
CA PHE A 202 6.69 14.20 4.30
C PHE A 202 8.05 14.87 4.61
N LYS A 203 9.06 14.71 3.73
CA LYS A 203 10.35 15.44 3.77
C LYS A 203 10.22 16.89 3.32
N SER A 204 9.11 17.24 2.65
CA SER A 204 8.84 18.64 2.29
C SER A 204 8.56 19.46 3.56
N ARG A 205 8.78 20.79 3.48
CA ARG A 205 8.45 21.77 4.53
C ARG A 205 6.97 21.78 4.96
N PHE A 206 6.26 20.69 4.70
CA PHE A 206 4.85 20.58 5.08
C PHE A 206 4.76 20.49 6.59
N PRO A 207 4.00 21.38 7.22
CA PRO A 207 3.83 21.34 8.64
C PRO A 207 3.14 20.04 9.05
N THR A 208 3.81 19.26 9.89
CA THR A 208 3.29 17.98 10.43
C THR A 208 2.54 18.17 11.74
N ALA A 209 2.21 19.43 12.10
CA ALA A 209 1.33 19.69 13.24
C ALA A 209 -0.04 19.07 12.98
N GLY A 210 -0.53 18.25 13.90
CA GLY A 210 -1.73 17.44 13.71
C GLY A 210 -2.96 18.24 13.26
N TRP A 211 -3.17 19.45 13.83
CA TRP A 211 -4.28 20.31 13.42
C TRP A 211 -4.19 20.77 11.95
N MET A 212 -2.98 20.96 11.42
CA MET A 212 -2.78 21.35 10.02
C MET A 212 -3.06 20.19 9.06
N VAL A 213 -2.69 18.96 9.44
CA VAL A 213 -3.06 17.76 8.68
C VAL A 213 -4.58 17.61 8.64
N ARG A 214 -5.26 17.76 9.78
CA ARG A 214 -6.73 17.73 9.87
C ARG A 214 -7.39 18.80 9.01
N LEU A 215 -6.87 20.03 9.05
CA LEU A 215 -7.35 21.14 8.21
C LEU A 215 -7.15 20.82 6.72
N TYR A 216 -5.95 20.33 6.35
CA TYR A 216 -5.66 19.93 4.96
C TYR A 216 -6.64 18.88 4.43
N LEU A 217 -6.95 17.85 5.23
CA LEU A 217 -7.88 16.78 4.84
C LEU A 217 -9.32 17.30 4.57
N ARG A 218 -9.71 18.42 5.19
CA ARG A 218 -11.00 19.07 4.98
C ARG A 218 -11.03 20.08 3.83
N MET A 219 -9.85 20.54 3.37
CA MET A 219 -9.72 21.59 2.35
C MET A 219 -9.43 21.04 0.95
N ARG A 220 -10.46 20.77 0.16
CA ARG A 220 -10.32 20.34 -1.24
C ARG A 220 -9.43 21.28 -2.10
N PRO A 221 -9.50 22.62 -1.99
CA PRO A 221 -8.59 23.51 -2.73
C PRO A 221 -7.12 23.27 -2.39
N ALA A 222 -6.78 23.02 -1.12
CA ALA A 222 -5.42 22.69 -0.71
C ALA A 222 -4.96 21.35 -1.30
N GLN A 223 -5.81 20.35 -1.31
CA GLN A 223 -5.54 19.06 -1.97
C GLN A 223 -5.31 19.25 -3.48
N TRP A 224 -6.13 20.06 -4.14
CA TRP A 224 -5.98 20.36 -5.57
C TRP A 224 -4.65 21.03 -5.88
N LEU A 225 -4.20 21.97 -5.03
CA LEU A 225 -2.94 22.70 -5.21
C LEU A 225 -1.72 21.83 -4.88
N LEU A 226 -1.72 21.14 -3.75
CA LEU A 226 -0.56 20.48 -3.15
C LEU A 226 -0.52 18.97 -3.35
N GLY A 227 -1.67 18.34 -3.63
CA GLY A 227 -1.78 16.90 -3.80
C GLY A 227 -0.98 16.39 -5.01
N LYS A 228 -0.20 15.36 -4.79
CA LYS A 228 0.64 14.67 -5.78
C LYS A 228 0.39 13.16 -5.80
N GLN A 229 -0.19 12.66 -4.73
CA GLN A 229 -0.65 11.27 -4.65
C GLN A 229 -2.15 11.21 -5.00
N MET A 230 -2.56 10.13 -5.63
CA MET A 230 -3.96 9.79 -5.87
C MET A 230 -4.48 8.84 -4.80
N PHE A 231 -5.78 8.86 -4.57
CA PHE A 231 -6.47 7.89 -3.74
C PHE A 231 -7.64 7.30 -4.52
N ALA A 232 -7.80 5.99 -4.46
CA ALA A 232 -8.91 5.27 -5.08
C ALA A 232 -9.56 4.30 -4.09
N VAL A 233 -10.87 4.13 -4.23
CA VAL A 233 -11.64 3.05 -3.60
C VAL A 233 -12.28 2.25 -4.73
N ALA A 234 -12.01 0.96 -4.74
CA ALA A 234 -12.49 0.04 -5.76
C ALA A 234 -13.14 -1.18 -5.10
N LYS A 235 -14.36 -1.52 -5.52
CA LYS A 235 -15.15 -2.62 -4.98
C LYS A 235 -14.95 -3.87 -5.83
N ARG A 236 -14.76 -5.02 -5.19
CA ARG A 236 -14.80 -6.31 -5.86
C ARG A 236 -16.21 -6.58 -6.41
N THR A 237 -16.33 -6.70 -7.73
CA THR A 237 -17.55 -7.18 -8.42
C THR A 237 -17.66 -8.69 -8.41
#